data_9b3550ba5a5d639538dc20731ac496de
#
_entry.id   9b3550ba5a5d639538dc20731ac496de
#
_cell.length_a   1.000
_cell.length_b   1.000
_cell.length_c   1.000
_cell.angle_alpha   90.00
_cell.angle_beta   90.00
_cell.angle_gamma   90.00
#
_symmetry.space_group_name_H-M   'P 1'
#
loop_
_entity.id
_entity.type
_entity.pdbx_description
1 polymer ?
#
loop_
_entity_poly.entity_id
_entity_poly.type
_entity_poly.pdbx_seq_one_letter_code
_entity_poly.pdbx_strand_id
1 'polypeptide(L)'
;MNKQQFIDRAEENLLHVYNRFPVVFDHGKGVHLYDTDQVEYLDFASGIGVMAFGYGNEEYENALISQLKEITHTSNLFYHSPMIEAAAKLTKAAGLSKVFFTNSGAEAIEGAIKTAKKYAYLRDGFAGHEIIAMNHSFHGRTVGSLSVTGTDHYREPFLPLMDGVKFATFNDFSSILANATDKTCAIIMEVVQGEGGIYPADADYLKQVREFCDRKDILLIFDEIQCGMGRCGSLYAFQQYGVMPDILTTAKALGGGVPVGAFLLNDKVAKQSLVPGDHGTTYGGNPLCTAAVSQVLDMFENMKLVDHVNEIAPYFIAVLDELVEKYDFVESRRGLGLMQGLVLNIPVGDVVKCALLEHNLVVLSAGGNVLRMLPPLVITKEDVDEFKMKITAVFDSFK
;
A
#
# COMPACT_ATOMS: atom_id res chain seq x y z
N MET A 1 -18.47 -7.79 27.57
CA MET A 1 -17.46 -6.85 28.12
C MET A 1 -17.86 -5.45 27.65
N ASN A 2 -17.69 -4.43 28.48
CA ASN A 2 -17.85 -3.06 28.03
C ASN A 2 -16.56 -2.57 27.35
N LYS A 3 -16.62 -1.41 26.69
CA LYS A 3 -15.48 -0.81 25.96
C LYS A 3 -14.20 -0.72 26.80
N GLN A 4 -14.28 -0.24 28.05
CA GLN A 4 -13.13 -0.10 28.92
C GLN A 4 -12.50 -1.45 29.28
N GLN A 5 -13.27 -2.48 29.52
CA GLN A 5 -12.78 -3.84 29.81
C GLN A 5 -12.02 -4.46 28.61
N PHE A 6 -12.44 -4.14 27.36
CA PHE A 6 -11.69 -4.55 26.17
C PHE A 6 -10.34 -3.84 26.09
N ILE A 7 -10.32 -2.51 26.36
CA ILE A 7 -9.09 -1.70 26.33
C ILE A 7 -8.12 -2.20 27.42
N ASP A 8 -8.59 -2.33 28.66
CA ASP A 8 -7.74 -2.78 29.79
C ASP A 8 -7.12 -4.15 29.49
N ARG A 9 -7.91 -5.07 28.93
CA ARG A 9 -7.44 -6.40 28.56
C ARG A 9 -6.45 -6.37 27.37
N ALA A 10 -6.61 -5.45 26.44
CA ALA A 10 -5.66 -5.25 25.36
C ALA A 10 -4.33 -4.71 25.87
N GLU A 11 -4.35 -3.72 26.76
CA GLU A 11 -3.12 -3.15 27.37
C GLU A 11 -2.40 -4.17 28.26
N GLU A 12 -3.12 -5.08 28.92
CA GLU A 12 -2.53 -6.17 29.69
C GLU A 12 -1.81 -7.22 28.83
N ASN A 13 -2.34 -7.53 27.63
CA ASN A 13 -1.92 -8.71 26.87
C ASN A 13 -1.21 -8.42 25.55
N LEU A 14 -1.32 -7.21 25.00
CA LEU A 14 -0.69 -6.83 23.74
C LEU A 14 0.55 -5.99 23.97
N LEU A 15 1.62 -6.29 23.21
CA LEU A 15 2.80 -5.44 23.22
C LEU A 15 2.44 -4.01 22.78
N HIS A 16 2.81 -3.02 23.58
CA HIS A 16 2.50 -1.60 23.36
C HIS A 16 3.46 -0.99 22.32
N VAL A 17 3.23 -1.27 21.02
CA VAL A 17 3.96 -0.68 19.89
C VAL A 17 3.11 0.30 19.07
N TYR A 18 1.85 0.47 19.45
CA TYR A 18 0.91 1.42 18.84
C TYR A 18 0.24 2.27 19.92
N ASN A 19 0.16 3.57 19.68
CA ASN A 19 -0.70 4.47 20.46
C ASN A 19 -2.14 4.33 19.94
N ARG A 20 -2.90 3.37 20.48
CA ARG A 20 -4.27 3.07 20.04
C ARG A 20 -5.23 4.14 20.51
N PHE A 21 -6.17 4.52 19.63
CA PHE A 21 -7.30 5.34 20.04
C PHE A 21 -8.28 4.52 20.91
N PRO A 22 -8.97 5.15 21.87
CA PRO A 22 -9.89 4.45 22.79
C PRO A 22 -11.24 4.14 22.12
N VAL A 23 -11.20 3.49 20.96
CA VAL A 23 -12.35 3.00 20.18
C VAL A 23 -12.18 1.51 19.98
N VAL A 24 -13.25 0.74 20.20
CA VAL A 24 -13.26 -0.71 19.98
C VAL A 24 -14.27 -1.02 18.88
N PHE A 25 -13.80 -1.11 17.65
CA PHE A 25 -14.64 -1.48 16.51
C PHE A 25 -15.10 -2.93 16.62
N ASP A 26 -16.38 -3.17 16.32
CA ASP A 26 -17.04 -4.47 16.40
C ASP A 26 -17.37 -5.02 15.01
N HIS A 27 -18.00 -4.22 14.16
CA HIS A 27 -18.37 -4.60 12.80
C HIS A 27 -18.32 -3.41 11.84
N GLY A 28 -18.55 -3.67 10.55
CA GLY A 28 -18.60 -2.64 9.52
C GLY A 28 -19.65 -2.97 8.46
N LYS A 29 -20.17 -1.95 7.77
CA LYS A 29 -21.09 -2.08 6.65
C LYS A 29 -20.85 -0.95 5.63
N GLY A 30 -20.64 -1.30 4.37
CA GLY A 30 -20.31 -0.32 3.34
C GLY A 30 -19.03 0.45 3.72
N VAL A 31 -19.13 1.76 3.86
CA VAL A 31 -18.01 2.62 4.23
C VAL A 31 -18.01 3.04 5.71
N HIS A 32 -18.86 2.41 6.53
CA HIS A 32 -19.01 2.72 7.94
C HIS A 32 -18.51 1.59 8.84
N LEU A 33 -17.91 1.99 9.95
CA LEU A 33 -17.51 1.13 11.06
C LEU A 33 -18.41 1.41 12.27
N TYR A 34 -18.65 0.40 13.08
CA TYR A 34 -19.45 0.50 14.30
C TYR A 34 -18.62 0.00 15.48
N ASP A 35 -18.64 0.75 16.58
CA ASP A 35 -17.95 0.32 17.79
C ASP A 35 -18.88 -0.55 18.68
N THR A 36 -18.34 -1.06 19.78
CA THR A 36 -19.07 -1.90 20.75
C THR A 36 -20.25 -1.19 21.42
N ASP A 37 -20.30 0.13 21.36
CA ASP A 37 -21.41 0.95 21.87
C ASP A 37 -22.41 1.32 20.74
N GLN A 38 -22.24 0.74 19.55
CA GLN A 38 -23.04 0.96 18.33
C GLN A 38 -22.93 2.40 17.78
N VAL A 39 -21.84 3.09 18.09
CA VAL A 39 -21.55 4.39 17.48
C VAL A 39 -21.05 4.14 16.06
N GLU A 40 -21.62 4.87 15.10
CA GLU A 40 -21.28 4.81 13.69
C GLU A 40 -20.14 5.79 13.36
N TYR A 41 -19.15 5.30 12.61
CA TYR A 41 -17.98 6.07 12.15
C TYR A 41 -17.88 5.98 10.62
N LEU A 42 -17.75 7.10 9.95
CA LEU A 42 -17.41 7.15 8.53
C LEU A 42 -15.91 6.82 8.35
N ASP A 43 -15.59 5.80 7.56
CA ASP A 43 -14.21 5.34 7.38
C ASP A 43 -13.57 5.88 6.09
N PHE A 44 -12.71 6.89 6.24
CA PHE A 44 -11.83 7.40 5.18
C PHE A 44 -10.38 6.97 5.35
N ALA A 45 -10.16 5.85 6.05
CA ALA A 45 -8.85 5.19 6.22
C ALA A 45 -8.79 3.80 5.59
N SER A 46 -9.92 3.08 5.49
CA SER A 46 -10.08 1.71 4.98
C SER A 46 -9.01 0.73 5.49
N GLY A 47 -8.66 0.80 6.79
CA GLY A 47 -7.61 -0.04 7.38
C GLY A 47 -6.22 0.21 6.77
N ILE A 48 -5.89 1.46 6.45
CA ILE A 48 -4.70 1.91 5.73
C ILE A 48 -4.71 1.43 4.26
N GLY A 49 -5.84 1.64 3.58
CA GLY A 49 -6.01 1.33 2.15
C GLY A 49 -6.18 -0.15 1.83
N VAL A 50 -6.70 -0.94 2.78
CA VAL A 50 -6.94 -2.39 2.63
C VAL A 50 -8.35 -2.69 2.14
N MET A 51 -9.38 -2.08 2.76
CA MET A 51 -10.78 -2.37 2.53
C MET A 51 -11.32 -1.64 1.29
N ALA A 52 -10.85 -2.05 0.10
CA ALA A 52 -11.23 -1.41 -1.17
C ALA A 52 -12.74 -1.46 -1.44
N PHE A 53 -13.39 -2.55 -1.07
CA PHE A 53 -14.84 -2.78 -1.28
C PHE A 53 -15.69 -2.39 -0.07
N GLY A 54 -15.10 -1.74 0.94
CA GLY A 54 -15.76 -1.49 2.21
C GLY A 54 -15.96 -2.77 3.03
N TYR A 55 -16.93 -2.74 3.92
CA TYR A 55 -17.21 -3.79 4.89
C TYR A 55 -18.52 -4.51 4.57
N GLY A 56 -18.61 -5.81 4.90
CA GLY A 56 -19.84 -6.60 4.72
C GLY A 56 -20.21 -6.81 3.25
N ASN A 57 -19.22 -6.97 2.36
CA ASN A 57 -19.48 -7.27 0.96
C ASN A 57 -19.82 -8.75 0.79
N GLU A 58 -21.08 -9.06 0.51
CA GLU A 58 -21.60 -10.43 0.44
C GLU A 58 -20.92 -11.27 -0.64
N GLU A 59 -20.57 -10.69 -1.81
CA GLU A 59 -19.91 -11.42 -2.89
C GLU A 59 -18.51 -11.89 -2.45
N TYR A 60 -17.74 -10.99 -1.85
CA TYR A 60 -16.42 -11.30 -1.31
C TYR A 60 -16.50 -12.32 -0.16
N GLU A 61 -17.40 -12.12 0.81
CA GLU A 61 -17.57 -13.00 1.95
C GLU A 61 -17.98 -14.41 1.54
N ASN A 62 -18.90 -14.54 0.59
CA ASN A 62 -19.35 -15.84 0.08
C ASN A 62 -18.23 -16.60 -0.63
N ALA A 63 -17.34 -15.94 -1.36
CA ALA A 63 -16.18 -16.56 -1.97
C ALA A 63 -15.24 -17.15 -0.90
N LEU A 64 -14.96 -16.40 0.18
CA LEU A 64 -14.15 -16.88 1.30
C LEU A 64 -14.82 -18.06 2.03
N ILE A 65 -16.12 -17.95 2.32
CA ILE A 65 -16.89 -19.02 2.99
C ILE A 65 -16.88 -20.30 2.13
N SER A 66 -17.00 -20.18 0.82
CA SER A 66 -16.91 -21.33 -0.09
C SER A 66 -15.55 -22.01 0.00
N GLN A 67 -14.46 -21.22 -0.10
CA GLN A 67 -13.10 -21.75 -0.03
C GLN A 67 -12.77 -22.34 1.35
N LEU A 68 -13.29 -21.79 2.44
CA LEU A 68 -13.14 -22.32 3.80
C LEU A 68 -13.73 -23.74 3.95
N LYS A 69 -14.78 -24.06 3.19
CA LYS A 69 -15.42 -25.38 3.22
C LYS A 69 -14.66 -26.44 2.42
N GLU A 70 -13.72 -26.04 1.56
CA GLU A 70 -12.92 -26.93 0.73
C GLU A 70 -11.54 -27.16 1.35
N ILE A 71 -10.58 -26.33 0.99
CA ILE A 71 -9.19 -26.44 1.45
C ILE A 71 -8.64 -25.04 1.76
N THR A 72 -8.08 -24.87 2.95
CA THR A 72 -7.54 -23.56 3.39
C THR A 72 -6.03 -23.46 3.25
N HIS A 73 -5.32 -24.61 3.30
CA HIS A 73 -3.87 -24.63 3.21
C HIS A 73 -3.38 -25.96 2.61
N THR A 74 -2.37 -25.82 1.74
CA THR A 74 -1.43 -26.89 1.37
C THR A 74 -0.03 -26.30 1.36
N SER A 75 0.99 -27.07 1.09
CA SER A 75 2.32 -26.48 0.87
C SER A 75 2.47 -26.05 -0.61
N ASN A 76 3.40 -25.12 -0.86
CA ASN A 76 3.81 -24.75 -2.23
C ASN A 76 4.53 -25.90 -2.99
N LEU A 77 4.67 -27.07 -2.36
CA LEU A 77 5.13 -28.29 -3.02
C LEU A 77 4.06 -28.93 -3.89
N PHE A 78 2.80 -28.49 -3.78
CA PHE A 78 1.66 -29.02 -4.53
C PHE A 78 0.95 -27.92 -5.31
N TYR A 79 0.34 -28.27 -6.42
CA TYR A 79 -0.54 -27.38 -7.18
C TYR A 79 -1.94 -27.38 -6.56
N HIS A 80 -2.59 -26.21 -6.62
CA HIS A 80 -4.01 -26.07 -6.31
C HIS A 80 -4.64 -24.96 -7.16
N SER A 81 -5.90 -25.15 -7.52
CA SER A 81 -6.60 -24.26 -8.46
C SER A 81 -6.67 -22.79 -8.02
N PRO A 82 -7.00 -22.42 -6.75
CA PRO A 82 -7.09 -21.01 -6.39
C PRO A 82 -5.81 -20.20 -6.65
N MET A 83 -4.62 -20.78 -6.38
CA MET A 83 -3.35 -20.08 -6.64
C MET A 83 -3.08 -19.91 -8.14
N ILE A 84 -3.40 -20.95 -8.93
CA ILE A 84 -3.18 -20.93 -10.38
C ILE A 84 -4.07 -19.86 -11.03
N GLU A 85 -5.35 -19.82 -10.65
CA GLU A 85 -6.31 -18.81 -11.13
C GLU A 85 -5.90 -17.40 -10.73
N ALA A 86 -5.58 -17.18 -9.44
CA ALA A 86 -5.13 -15.89 -8.95
C ALA A 86 -3.85 -15.42 -9.66
N ALA A 87 -2.89 -16.33 -9.88
CA ALA A 87 -1.65 -16.02 -10.57
C ALA A 87 -1.91 -15.58 -12.02
N ALA A 88 -2.76 -16.31 -12.74
CA ALA A 88 -3.11 -15.99 -14.12
C ALA A 88 -3.80 -14.62 -14.24
N LYS A 89 -4.78 -14.34 -13.36
CA LYS A 89 -5.48 -13.05 -13.32
C LYS A 89 -4.53 -11.91 -12.96
N LEU A 90 -3.74 -12.07 -11.91
CA LEU A 90 -2.87 -11.01 -11.40
C LEU A 90 -1.74 -10.66 -12.38
N THR A 91 -1.08 -11.65 -12.98
CA THR A 91 -0.04 -11.41 -13.99
C THR A 91 -0.60 -10.72 -15.24
N LYS A 92 -1.79 -11.13 -15.70
CA LYS A 92 -2.50 -10.49 -16.82
C LYS A 92 -2.82 -9.03 -16.50
N ALA A 93 -3.39 -8.77 -15.32
CA ALA A 93 -3.80 -7.44 -14.90
C ALA A 93 -2.63 -6.46 -14.72
N ALA A 94 -1.49 -6.95 -14.22
CA ALA A 94 -0.27 -6.17 -14.06
C ALA A 94 0.57 -6.05 -15.35
N GLY A 95 0.32 -6.87 -16.37
CA GLY A 95 1.16 -6.94 -17.57
C GLY A 95 2.55 -7.53 -17.33
N LEU A 96 2.69 -8.37 -16.28
CA LEU A 96 3.94 -9.02 -15.88
C LEU A 96 3.86 -10.54 -16.06
N SER A 97 5.00 -11.24 -16.02
CA SER A 97 5.07 -12.64 -16.50
C SER A 97 4.88 -13.67 -15.40
N LYS A 98 5.38 -13.43 -14.20
CA LYS A 98 5.36 -14.38 -13.09
C LYS A 98 5.06 -13.69 -11.77
N VAL A 99 4.44 -14.41 -10.84
CA VAL A 99 4.12 -13.95 -9.49
C VAL A 99 4.60 -14.96 -8.45
N PHE A 100 5.06 -14.45 -7.32
CA PHE A 100 5.24 -15.19 -6.08
C PHE A 100 4.36 -14.56 -5.00
N PHE A 101 3.47 -15.36 -4.39
CA PHE A 101 2.59 -14.92 -3.32
C PHE A 101 3.28 -14.98 -1.96
N THR A 102 3.07 -13.97 -1.15
CA THR A 102 3.56 -13.84 0.22
C THR A 102 2.40 -13.58 1.18
N ASN A 103 2.68 -13.34 2.48
CA ASN A 103 1.64 -13.08 3.47
C ASN A 103 1.48 -11.59 3.79
N SER A 104 2.39 -10.76 3.35
CA SER A 104 2.41 -9.32 3.63
C SER A 104 3.19 -8.54 2.57
N GLY A 105 2.99 -7.21 2.58
CA GLY A 105 3.80 -6.31 1.76
C GLY A 105 5.29 -6.35 2.12
N ALA A 106 5.64 -6.43 3.42
CA ALA A 106 7.03 -6.53 3.84
C ALA A 106 7.71 -7.77 3.26
N GLU A 107 7.05 -8.94 3.27
CA GLU A 107 7.58 -10.15 2.63
C GLU A 107 7.69 -10.02 1.11
N ALA A 108 6.77 -9.30 0.46
CA ALA A 108 6.88 -9.02 -0.98
C ALA A 108 8.13 -8.19 -1.30
N ILE A 109 8.44 -7.19 -0.47
CA ILE A 109 9.68 -6.41 -0.57
C ILE A 109 10.93 -7.27 -0.33
N GLU A 110 10.92 -8.16 0.68
CA GLU A 110 12.01 -9.12 0.90
C GLU A 110 12.28 -9.97 -0.36
N GLY A 111 11.21 -10.48 -0.98
CA GLY A 111 11.29 -11.23 -2.23
C GLY A 111 11.84 -10.40 -3.38
N ALA A 112 11.41 -9.15 -3.53
CA ALA A 112 11.89 -8.23 -4.56
C ALA A 112 13.39 -7.91 -4.40
N ILE A 113 13.84 -7.62 -3.17
CA ILE A 113 15.26 -7.38 -2.84
C ILE A 113 16.11 -8.61 -3.19
N LYS A 114 15.69 -9.79 -2.77
CA LYS A 114 16.39 -11.05 -3.05
C LYS A 114 16.45 -11.33 -4.54
N THR A 115 15.36 -11.10 -5.26
CA THR A 115 15.29 -11.26 -6.72
C THR A 115 16.30 -10.35 -7.42
N ALA A 116 16.33 -9.06 -7.05
CA ALA A 116 17.26 -8.10 -7.65
C ALA A 116 18.74 -8.46 -7.38
N LYS A 117 19.06 -8.82 -6.13
CA LYS A 117 20.42 -9.25 -5.77
C LYS A 117 20.84 -10.54 -6.48
N LYS A 118 19.92 -11.51 -6.61
CA LYS A 118 20.22 -12.77 -7.31
C LYS A 118 20.39 -12.55 -8.81
N TYR A 119 19.54 -11.70 -9.43
CA TYR A 119 19.67 -11.32 -10.84
C TYR A 119 21.08 -10.74 -11.11
N ALA A 120 21.50 -9.76 -10.33
CA ALA A 120 22.81 -9.13 -10.47
C ALA A 120 23.96 -10.12 -10.19
N TYR A 121 23.82 -10.98 -9.19
CA TYR A 121 24.81 -12.03 -8.92
C TYR A 121 25.01 -12.97 -10.11
N LEU A 122 23.94 -13.38 -10.77
CA LEU A 122 24.03 -14.25 -11.95
C LEU A 122 24.59 -13.52 -13.17
N ARG A 123 24.29 -12.23 -13.31
CA ARG A 123 24.81 -11.39 -14.40
C ARG A 123 26.30 -11.12 -14.25
N ASP A 124 26.76 -10.76 -13.05
CA ASP A 124 28.10 -10.19 -12.82
C ASP A 124 29.09 -11.19 -12.21
N GLY A 125 28.60 -12.32 -11.66
CA GLY A 125 29.44 -13.37 -11.08
C GLY A 125 29.96 -13.06 -9.67
N PHE A 126 29.50 -12.00 -9.01
CA PHE A 126 29.92 -11.63 -7.64
C PHE A 126 28.73 -11.13 -6.81
N ALA A 127 28.87 -11.13 -5.49
CA ALA A 127 27.90 -10.61 -4.53
C ALA A 127 28.26 -9.17 -4.07
N GLY A 128 27.42 -8.57 -3.23
CA GLY A 128 27.67 -7.23 -2.67
C GLY A 128 27.12 -6.09 -3.51
N HIS A 129 26.07 -6.36 -4.29
CA HIS A 129 25.37 -5.35 -5.07
C HIS A 129 24.56 -4.38 -4.18
N GLU A 130 24.41 -3.16 -4.68
CA GLU A 130 23.78 -2.03 -4.01
C GLU A 130 22.36 -1.80 -4.54
N ILE A 131 21.51 -1.25 -3.66
CA ILE A 131 20.14 -0.84 -3.98
C ILE A 131 19.98 0.65 -3.66
N ILE A 132 19.38 1.41 -4.56
CA ILE A 132 18.97 2.78 -4.30
C ILE A 132 17.50 2.78 -3.90
N ALA A 133 17.20 3.31 -2.71
CA ALA A 133 15.83 3.57 -2.22
C ALA A 133 15.61 5.08 -2.12
N MET A 134 14.37 5.50 -1.87
CA MET A 134 14.04 6.92 -1.79
C MET A 134 13.97 7.40 -0.35
N ASN A 135 14.44 8.62 -0.09
CA ASN A 135 14.20 9.30 1.17
C ASN A 135 12.69 9.39 1.43
N HIS A 136 12.28 9.29 2.69
CA HIS A 136 10.89 9.29 3.14
C HIS A 136 10.04 8.12 2.65
N SER A 137 10.61 7.13 1.99
CA SER A 137 9.88 5.92 1.57
C SER A 137 9.52 5.03 2.76
N PHE A 138 8.52 4.18 2.54
CA PHE A 138 8.11 3.15 3.49
C PHE A 138 7.89 1.82 2.77
N HIS A 139 8.73 0.82 3.06
CA HIS A 139 8.68 -0.49 2.40
C HIS A 139 8.43 -1.66 3.37
N GLY A 140 8.29 -1.40 4.67
CA GLY A 140 7.96 -2.41 5.68
C GLY A 140 8.81 -2.35 6.95
N ARG A 141 8.59 -3.34 7.82
CA ARG A 141 9.18 -3.40 9.18
C ARG A 141 10.06 -4.64 9.42
N THR A 142 10.19 -5.57 8.46
CA THR A 142 11.19 -6.64 8.53
C THR A 142 12.57 -6.07 8.28
N VAL A 143 13.64 -6.73 8.74
CA VAL A 143 15.00 -6.17 8.66
C VAL A 143 15.41 -5.79 7.24
N GLY A 144 15.12 -6.63 6.23
CA GLY A 144 15.45 -6.30 4.84
C GLY A 144 14.58 -5.17 4.28
N SER A 145 13.25 -5.21 4.48
CA SER A 145 12.35 -4.14 4.03
C SER A 145 12.61 -2.82 4.77
N LEU A 146 12.97 -2.90 6.06
CA LEU A 146 13.38 -1.74 6.86
C LEU A 146 14.68 -1.13 6.34
N SER A 147 15.60 -1.95 5.83
CA SER A 147 16.87 -1.48 5.26
C SER A 147 16.67 -0.54 4.06
N VAL A 148 15.61 -0.73 3.29
CA VAL A 148 15.27 0.12 2.12
C VAL A 148 14.19 1.18 2.44
N THR A 149 13.69 1.24 3.68
CA THR A 149 12.76 2.29 4.16
C THR A 149 13.53 3.57 4.44
N GLY A 150 13.18 4.68 3.77
CA GLY A 150 13.93 5.94 3.77
C GLY A 150 13.62 6.89 4.93
N THR A 151 13.01 6.42 6.01
CA THR A 151 12.63 7.20 7.18
C THR A 151 13.52 6.82 8.36
N ASP A 152 14.46 7.70 8.73
CA ASP A 152 15.57 7.41 9.66
C ASP A 152 15.10 6.92 11.02
N HIS A 153 14.12 7.56 11.65
CA HIS A 153 13.66 7.19 12.99
C HIS A 153 13.10 5.75 13.08
N TYR A 154 12.71 5.14 11.94
CA TYR A 154 12.33 3.72 11.91
C TYR A 154 13.53 2.78 11.90
N ARG A 155 14.68 3.25 11.37
CA ARG A 155 15.88 2.45 11.14
C ARG A 155 16.90 2.53 12.26
N GLU A 156 17.12 3.72 12.81
CA GLU A 156 18.20 4.02 13.78
C GLU A 156 18.30 3.02 14.93
N PRO A 157 17.20 2.62 15.60
CA PRO A 157 17.27 1.70 16.74
C PRO A 157 17.70 0.27 16.36
N PHE A 158 17.72 -0.05 15.04
CA PHE A 158 17.94 -1.43 14.55
C PHE A 158 19.23 -1.59 13.74
N LEU A 159 20.12 -0.61 13.80
CA LEU A 159 21.41 -0.68 13.13
C LEU A 159 22.34 -1.73 13.78
N PRO A 160 23.19 -2.47 13.01
CA PRO A 160 23.34 -2.36 11.56
C PRO A 160 22.23 -3.08 10.77
N LEU A 161 21.76 -2.47 9.70
CA LEU A 161 20.84 -3.06 8.74
C LEU A 161 21.61 -3.67 7.55
N MET A 162 20.90 -4.08 6.49
CA MET A 162 21.51 -4.64 5.29
C MET A 162 22.44 -3.62 4.62
N ASP A 163 23.67 -4.03 4.36
CA ASP A 163 24.66 -3.23 3.64
C ASP A 163 24.27 -2.97 2.18
N GLY A 164 24.85 -1.89 1.59
CA GLY A 164 24.70 -1.56 0.18
C GLY A 164 23.37 -0.88 -0.16
N VAL A 165 22.68 -0.29 0.82
CA VAL A 165 21.51 0.56 0.56
C VAL A 165 21.91 2.03 0.58
N LYS A 166 21.53 2.76 -0.45
CA LYS A 166 21.72 4.21 -0.60
C LYS A 166 20.38 4.89 -0.77
N PHE A 167 20.28 6.14 -0.34
CA PHE A 167 19.04 6.89 -0.40
C PHE A 167 19.18 8.10 -1.32
N ALA A 168 18.23 8.22 -2.26
CA ALA A 168 18.10 9.33 -3.18
C ALA A 168 16.87 10.18 -2.84
N THR A 169 16.88 11.43 -3.25
CA THR A 169 15.74 12.33 -3.13
C THR A 169 14.67 11.94 -4.16
N PHE A 170 13.45 11.74 -3.70
CA PHE A 170 12.32 11.45 -4.57
C PHE A 170 12.01 12.64 -5.50
N ASN A 171 11.65 12.36 -6.75
CA ASN A 171 11.47 13.36 -7.81
C ASN A 171 12.74 14.17 -8.19
N ASP A 172 13.93 13.71 -7.78
CA ASP A 172 15.20 14.28 -8.18
C ASP A 172 16.09 13.22 -8.85
N PHE A 173 16.07 13.19 -10.17
CA PHE A 173 16.87 12.24 -10.94
C PHE A 173 18.38 12.44 -10.75
N SER A 174 18.84 13.68 -10.50
CA SER A 174 20.25 13.98 -10.24
C SER A 174 20.74 13.31 -8.97
N SER A 175 19.87 13.20 -7.96
CA SER A 175 20.16 12.48 -6.72
C SER A 175 20.34 10.97 -6.96
N ILE A 176 19.57 10.37 -7.87
CA ILE A 176 19.76 8.96 -8.27
C ILE A 176 21.13 8.79 -8.92
N LEU A 177 21.49 9.65 -9.87
CA LEU A 177 22.80 9.60 -10.55
C LEU A 177 23.99 9.74 -9.57
N ALA A 178 23.86 10.60 -8.57
CA ALA A 178 24.89 10.81 -7.55
C ALA A 178 25.09 9.58 -6.64
N ASN A 179 24.06 8.76 -6.45
CA ASN A 179 24.10 7.55 -5.62
C ASN A 179 24.44 6.28 -6.40
N ALA A 180 24.28 6.30 -7.74
CA ALA A 180 24.49 5.12 -8.58
C ALA A 180 25.98 4.80 -8.73
N THR A 181 26.31 3.50 -8.65
CA THR A 181 27.66 2.96 -8.90
C THR A 181 27.57 1.76 -9.83
N ASP A 182 28.73 1.23 -10.23
CA ASP A 182 28.79 -0.01 -11.01
C ASP A 182 28.28 -1.25 -10.24
N LYS A 183 28.06 -1.12 -8.92
CA LYS A 183 27.45 -2.17 -8.09
C LYS A 183 25.95 -2.02 -7.94
N THR A 184 25.34 -0.94 -8.41
CA THR A 184 23.90 -0.72 -8.29
C THR A 184 23.14 -1.76 -9.10
N CYS A 185 22.32 -2.57 -8.45
CA CYS A 185 21.52 -3.61 -9.10
C CYS A 185 20.04 -3.29 -9.21
N ALA A 186 19.53 -2.41 -8.35
CA ALA A 186 18.13 -2.03 -8.36
C ALA A 186 17.89 -0.62 -7.83
N ILE A 187 16.80 -0.02 -8.29
CA ILE A 187 16.20 1.18 -7.74
C ILE A 187 14.80 0.78 -7.27
N ILE A 188 14.48 1.02 -5.98
CA ILE A 188 13.17 0.77 -5.42
C ILE A 188 12.49 2.08 -5.03
N MET A 189 11.23 2.22 -5.41
CA MET A 189 10.41 3.39 -5.08
C MET A 189 8.91 3.07 -5.10
N GLU A 190 8.15 3.88 -4.39
CA GLU A 190 6.69 3.97 -4.51
C GLU A 190 6.36 4.89 -5.69
N VAL A 191 5.29 4.61 -6.46
CA VAL A 191 4.81 5.55 -7.50
C VAL A 191 4.11 6.75 -6.85
N VAL A 192 3.49 6.53 -5.67
CA VAL A 192 3.05 7.59 -4.77
C VAL A 192 3.56 7.24 -3.37
N GLN A 193 4.46 8.04 -2.80
CA GLN A 193 4.92 7.85 -1.44
C GLN A 193 3.76 8.06 -0.46
N GLY A 194 3.31 6.97 0.18
CA GLY A 194 2.15 7.01 1.06
C GLY A 194 2.48 7.55 2.44
N GLU A 195 3.33 6.85 3.17
CA GLU A 195 3.75 7.22 4.53
C GLU A 195 4.63 8.47 4.55
N GLY A 196 5.33 8.77 3.47
CA GLY A 196 6.18 9.94 3.33
C GLY A 196 5.44 11.28 3.20
N GLY A 197 4.10 11.29 3.05
CA GLY A 197 3.30 12.52 2.97
C GLY A 197 2.52 12.71 1.67
N ILE A 198 2.11 11.61 1.05
CA ILE A 198 1.29 11.58 -0.17
C ILE A 198 1.93 12.35 -1.33
N TYR A 199 3.13 11.93 -1.73
CA TYR A 199 3.87 12.52 -2.85
C TYR A 199 3.77 11.65 -4.10
N PRO A 200 3.03 12.06 -5.15
CA PRO A 200 3.08 11.42 -6.45
C PRO A 200 4.44 11.62 -7.14
N ALA A 201 4.86 10.62 -7.90
CA ALA A 201 6.03 10.75 -8.76
C ALA A 201 5.74 11.66 -9.97
N ASP A 202 6.73 12.42 -10.40
CA ASP A 202 6.67 13.19 -11.64
C ASP A 202 6.86 12.25 -12.85
N ALA A 203 6.07 12.46 -13.91
CA ALA A 203 6.10 11.60 -15.09
C ALA A 203 7.47 11.59 -15.78
N ASP A 204 8.11 12.75 -15.89
CA ASP A 204 9.43 12.87 -16.52
C ASP A 204 10.52 12.23 -15.65
N TYR A 205 10.40 12.33 -14.33
CA TYR A 205 11.29 11.64 -13.40
C TYR A 205 11.21 10.13 -13.58
N LEU A 206 10.01 9.54 -13.59
CA LEU A 206 9.86 8.09 -13.79
C LEU A 206 10.41 7.61 -15.13
N LYS A 207 10.20 8.38 -16.22
CA LYS A 207 10.78 8.08 -17.55
C LYS A 207 12.31 8.09 -17.52
N GLN A 208 12.92 9.13 -16.93
CA GLN A 208 14.37 9.23 -16.80
C GLN A 208 14.95 8.07 -15.99
N VAL A 209 14.27 7.68 -14.90
CA VAL A 209 14.67 6.53 -14.08
C VAL A 209 14.60 5.24 -14.91
N ARG A 210 13.49 5.01 -15.65
CA ARG A 210 13.33 3.81 -16.50
C ARG A 210 14.43 3.74 -17.56
N GLU A 211 14.65 4.82 -18.30
CA GLU A 211 15.70 4.89 -19.31
C GLU A 211 17.11 4.66 -18.75
N PHE A 212 17.37 5.17 -17.55
CA PHE A 212 18.64 4.94 -16.85
C PHE A 212 18.81 3.47 -16.48
N CYS A 213 17.75 2.87 -15.90
CA CYS A 213 17.72 1.45 -15.55
C CYS A 213 17.97 0.55 -16.79
N ASP A 214 17.31 0.86 -17.91
CA ASP A 214 17.48 0.10 -19.15
C ASP A 214 18.92 0.17 -19.69
N ARG A 215 19.52 1.37 -19.71
CA ARG A 215 20.90 1.56 -20.20
C ARG A 215 21.95 0.87 -19.34
N LYS A 216 21.70 0.77 -18.03
CA LYS A 216 22.67 0.25 -17.05
C LYS A 216 22.38 -1.20 -16.62
N ASP A 217 21.33 -1.79 -17.12
CA ASP A 217 20.83 -3.09 -16.67
C ASP A 217 20.60 -3.15 -15.16
N ILE A 218 19.99 -2.07 -14.60
CA ILE A 218 19.56 -1.91 -13.23
C ILE A 218 18.06 -2.25 -13.18
N LEU A 219 17.60 -3.03 -12.20
CA LEU A 219 16.19 -3.37 -12.07
C LEU A 219 15.39 -2.24 -11.43
N LEU A 220 14.27 -1.88 -12.03
CA LEU A 220 13.30 -0.94 -11.45
C LEU A 220 12.25 -1.72 -10.68
N ILE A 221 12.15 -1.45 -9.37
CA ILE A 221 11.17 -2.05 -8.46
C ILE A 221 10.16 -0.97 -8.10
N PHE A 222 8.88 -1.18 -8.45
CA PHE A 222 7.80 -0.35 -7.95
C PHE A 222 7.10 -1.03 -6.78
N ASP A 223 7.07 -0.30 -5.66
CA ASP A 223 6.25 -0.65 -4.51
C ASP A 223 4.87 -0.02 -4.67
N GLU A 224 3.92 -0.84 -5.05
CA GLU A 224 2.51 -0.44 -5.17
C GLU A 224 1.61 -1.08 -4.10
N ILE A 225 2.18 -1.35 -2.96
CA ILE A 225 1.45 -1.93 -1.82
C ILE A 225 0.33 -0.98 -1.35
N GLN A 226 0.56 0.33 -1.37
CA GLN A 226 -0.44 1.32 -0.94
C GLN A 226 -1.11 2.05 -2.12
N CYS A 227 -0.37 2.43 -3.14
CA CYS A 227 -0.88 3.20 -4.28
C CYS A 227 -1.50 2.35 -5.40
N GLY A 228 -1.27 1.03 -5.38
CA GLY A 228 -1.86 0.09 -6.33
C GLY A 228 -3.32 -0.26 -6.05
N MET A 229 -3.79 -1.30 -6.71
CA MET A 229 -5.13 -1.85 -6.58
C MET A 229 -6.23 -0.77 -6.69
N GLY A 230 -6.24 -0.04 -7.82
CA GLY A 230 -7.28 0.92 -8.16
C GLY A 230 -7.21 2.27 -7.45
N ARG A 231 -6.45 2.38 -6.38
CA ARG A 231 -6.42 3.52 -5.46
C ARG A 231 -6.14 4.86 -6.15
N CYS A 232 -5.25 4.87 -7.12
CA CYS A 232 -4.82 6.07 -7.84
C CYS A 232 -5.52 6.28 -9.20
N GLY A 233 -6.55 5.50 -9.56
CA GLY A 233 -7.30 5.67 -10.81
C GLY A 233 -6.83 4.78 -11.98
N SER A 234 -5.95 3.82 -11.71
CA SER A 234 -5.62 2.66 -12.55
C SER A 234 -5.39 1.46 -11.65
N LEU A 235 -5.43 0.23 -12.16
CA LEU A 235 -5.25 -0.93 -11.28
C LEU A 235 -3.91 -0.87 -10.56
N TYR A 236 -2.84 -0.52 -11.27
CA TYR A 236 -1.55 -0.15 -10.69
C TYR A 236 -1.17 1.26 -11.16
N ALA A 237 -0.68 2.10 -10.27
CA ALA A 237 -0.43 3.51 -10.53
C ALA A 237 0.57 3.73 -11.67
N PHE A 238 1.59 2.86 -11.83
CA PHE A 238 2.58 2.94 -12.90
C PHE A 238 1.95 2.91 -14.30
N GLN A 239 0.76 2.29 -14.45
CA GLN A 239 0.08 2.18 -15.75
C GLN A 239 -0.31 3.54 -16.33
N GLN A 240 -0.58 4.55 -15.47
CA GLN A 240 -0.88 5.92 -15.91
C GLN A 240 0.34 6.63 -16.51
N TYR A 241 1.53 6.23 -16.08
CA TYR A 241 2.77 6.83 -16.53
C TYR A 241 3.38 6.13 -17.75
N GLY A 242 2.85 4.96 -18.12
CA GLY A 242 3.39 4.14 -19.20
C GLY A 242 4.82 3.64 -18.93
N VAL A 243 5.21 3.54 -17.65
CA VAL A 243 6.55 3.11 -17.20
C VAL A 243 6.44 1.74 -16.57
N MET A 244 6.85 0.69 -17.27
CA MET A 244 6.77 -0.70 -16.78
C MET A 244 7.93 -1.00 -15.83
N PRO A 245 7.68 -1.52 -14.61
CA PRO A 245 8.73 -1.99 -13.71
C PRO A 245 9.28 -3.35 -14.14
N ASP A 246 10.47 -3.70 -13.66
CA ASP A 246 11.01 -5.05 -13.75
C ASP A 246 10.42 -5.96 -12.65
N ILE A 247 10.18 -5.37 -11.48
CA ILE A 247 9.57 -6.03 -10.32
C ILE A 247 8.50 -5.10 -9.75
N LEU A 248 7.31 -5.66 -9.49
CA LEU A 248 6.19 -4.99 -8.82
C LEU A 248 5.89 -5.67 -7.50
N THR A 249 5.72 -4.90 -6.42
CA THR A 249 5.20 -5.45 -5.15
C THR A 249 3.80 -4.93 -4.87
N THR A 250 2.94 -5.80 -4.35
CA THR A 250 1.53 -5.51 -4.07
C THR A 250 1.05 -6.27 -2.83
N ALA A 251 0.10 -5.71 -2.09
CA ALA A 251 -0.54 -6.29 -0.90
C ALA A 251 -1.83 -5.51 -0.56
N LYS A 252 -2.18 -5.36 0.72
CA LYS A 252 -3.32 -4.57 1.20
C LYS A 252 -4.61 -4.91 0.47
N ALA A 253 -5.12 -4.03 -0.39
CA ALA A 253 -6.35 -4.24 -1.14
C ALA A 253 -6.32 -5.48 -2.06
N LEU A 254 -5.14 -6.01 -2.39
CA LEU A 254 -4.99 -7.28 -3.11
C LEU A 254 -5.74 -8.43 -2.45
N GLY A 255 -5.77 -8.43 -1.11
CA GLY A 255 -6.45 -9.46 -0.32
C GLY A 255 -7.86 -9.11 0.14
N GLY A 256 -8.28 -7.83 -0.01
CA GLY A 256 -9.61 -7.38 0.43
C GLY A 256 -9.88 -7.53 1.93
N GLY A 257 -8.83 -7.67 2.76
CA GLY A 257 -8.90 -7.85 4.20
C GLY A 257 -8.16 -9.06 4.74
N VAL A 258 -7.93 -10.11 3.93
CA VAL A 258 -7.08 -11.24 4.33
C VAL A 258 -5.59 -10.94 4.12
N PRO A 259 -4.69 -11.48 4.95
CA PRO A 259 -3.26 -11.24 4.83
C PRO A 259 -2.68 -11.92 3.59
N VAL A 260 -2.33 -11.12 2.59
CA VAL A 260 -1.64 -11.55 1.37
C VAL A 260 -0.81 -10.41 0.82
N GLY A 261 0.32 -10.77 0.24
CA GLY A 261 1.14 -9.93 -0.61
C GLY A 261 1.64 -10.71 -1.81
N ALA A 262 2.28 -10.03 -2.73
CA ALA A 262 2.90 -10.67 -3.88
C ALA A 262 4.02 -9.78 -4.44
N PHE A 263 5.00 -10.41 -5.07
CA PHE A 263 5.89 -9.73 -6.00
C PHE A 263 5.79 -10.37 -7.38
N LEU A 264 5.75 -9.52 -8.39
CA LEU A 264 5.61 -9.92 -9.79
C LEU A 264 6.86 -9.53 -10.57
N LEU A 265 7.21 -10.33 -11.53
CA LEU A 265 8.42 -10.21 -12.33
C LEU A 265 8.08 -10.09 -13.82
N ASN A 266 8.83 -9.27 -14.54
CA ASN A 266 8.83 -9.33 -16.00
C ASN A 266 9.50 -10.63 -16.50
N ASP A 267 9.38 -10.91 -17.78
CA ASP A 267 9.90 -12.16 -18.38
C ASP A 267 11.42 -12.30 -18.25
N LYS A 268 12.16 -11.20 -18.38
CA LYS A 268 13.63 -11.18 -18.26
C LYS A 268 14.06 -11.58 -16.86
N VAL A 269 13.52 -10.94 -15.84
CA VAL A 269 13.88 -11.18 -14.43
C VAL A 269 13.41 -12.57 -13.99
N ALA A 270 12.21 -13.00 -14.41
CA ALA A 270 11.68 -14.32 -14.09
C ALA A 270 12.55 -15.48 -14.60
N LYS A 271 13.22 -15.29 -15.73
CA LYS A 271 14.10 -16.31 -16.32
C LYS A 271 15.53 -16.30 -15.77
N GLN A 272 15.97 -15.18 -15.18
CA GLN A 272 17.37 -14.94 -14.85
C GLN A 272 17.57 -14.53 -13.36
N SER A 273 16.71 -15.01 -12.46
CA SER A 273 16.83 -14.68 -11.04
C SER A 273 16.64 -15.91 -10.15
N LEU A 274 15.58 -15.98 -9.39
CA LEU A 274 15.34 -17.03 -8.40
C LEU A 274 15.07 -18.39 -9.05
N VAL A 275 15.66 -19.43 -8.47
CA VAL A 275 15.47 -20.83 -8.84
C VAL A 275 14.99 -21.63 -7.62
N PRO A 276 14.50 -22.89 -7.81
CA PRO A 276 14.09 -23.73 -6.68
C PRO A 276 15.14 -23.79 -5.57
N GLY A 277 14.71 -23.48 -4.33
CA GLY A 277 15.56 -23.43 -3.14
C GLY A 277 16.03 -22.00 -2.74
N ASP A 278 15.95 -21.01 -3.62
CA ASP A 278 16.41 -19.66 -3.31
C ASP A 278 15.44 -18.87 -2.39
N HIS A 279 14.14 -19.14 -2.52
CA HIS A 279 13.10 -18.43 -1.78
C HIS A 279 11.92 -19.34 -1.47
N GLY A 280 11.19 -19.06 -0.39
CA GLY A 280 10.07 -19.89 0.03
C GLY A 280 9.23 -19.22 1.12
N THR A 281 8.03 -19.77 1.32
CA THR A 281 7.09 -19.36 2.36
C THR A 281 6.20 -20.55 2.71
N THR A 282 5.78 -20.68 3.96
CA THR A 282 4.84 -21.72 4.39
C THR A 282 3.43 -21.39 3.95
N TYR A 283 2.96 -20.16 4.19
CA TYR A 283 1.56 -19.77 4.01
C TYR A 283 1.31 -18.94 2.75
N GLY A 284 2.31 -18.28 2.19
CA GLY A 284 2.14 -17.44 1.00
C GLY A 284 1.62 -18.27 -0.17
N GLY A 285 0.55 -17.79 -0.80
CA GLY A 285 -0.12 -18.49 -1.89
C GLY A 285 -1.09 -19.60 -1.45
N ASN A 286 -1.47 -19.68 -0.16
CA ASN A 286 -2.44 -20.66 0.30
C ASN A 286 -3.80 -20.51 -0.40
N PRO A 287 -4.60 -21.61 -0.50
CA PRO A 287 -5.88 -21.61 -1.20
C PRO A 287 -6.86 -20.52 -0.74
N LEU A 288 -6.97 -20.25 0.57
CA LEU A 288 -7.90 -19.26 1.09
C LEU A 288 -7.53 -17.84 0.63
N CYS A 289 -6.26 -17.45 0.80
CA CYS A 289 -5.81 -16.11 0.43
C CYS A 289 -5.80 -15.89 -1.08
N THR A 290 -5.47 -16.92 -1.86
CA THR A 290 -5.49 -16.80 -3.33
C THR A 290 -6.90 -16.84 -3.92
N ALA A 291 -7.86 -17.51 -3.27
CA ALA A 291 -9.28 -17.37 -3.61
C ALA A 291 -9.75 -15.93 -3.37
N ALA A 292 -9.34 -15.30 -2.25
CA ALA A 292 -9.60 -13.88 -2.00
C ALA A 292 -9.01 -12.98 -3.10
N VAL A 293 -7.75 -13.19 -3.48
CA VAL A 293 -7.11 -12.44 -4.59
C VAL A 293 -7.87 -12.58 -5.89
N SER A 294 -8.27 -13.81 -6.24
CA SER A 294 -9.04 -14.08 -7.45
C SER A 294 -10.37 -13.35 -7.44
N GLN A 295 -11.10 -13.41 -6.32
CA GLN A 295 -12.39 -12.72 -6.15
C GLN A 295 -12.22 -11.20 -6.19
N VAL A 296 -11.21 -10.64 -5.53
CA VAL A 296 -10.89 -9.21 -5.59
C VAL A 296 -10.69 -8.75 -7.05
N LEU A 297 -9.91 -9.48 -7.83
CA LEU A 297 -9.66 -9.12 -9.23
C LEU A 297 -10.92 -9.21 -10.10
N ASP A 298 -11.76 -10.23 -9.88
CA ASP A 298 -13.06 -10.36 -10.57
C ASP A 298 -13.98 -9.19 -10.23
N MET A 299 -14.05 -8.79 -8.95
CA MET A 299 -14.87 -7.65 -8.51
C MET A 299 -14.35 -6.34 -9.08
N PHE A 300 -13.03 -6.13 -9.18
CA PHE A 300 -12.48 -4.95 -9.86
C PHE A 300 -12.95 -4.83 -11.30
N GLU A 301 -12.98 -5.93 -12.04
CA GLU A 301 -13.44 -5.98 -13.43
C GLU A 301 -14.97 -5.83 -13.52
N ASN A 302 -15.74 -6.64 -12.77
CA ASN A 302 -17.19 -6.70 -12.84
C ASN A 302 -17.86 -5.40 -12.39
N MET A 303 -17.36 -4.78 -11.32
CA MET A 303 -17.86 -3.50 -10.80
C MET A 303 -17.30 -2.30 -11.56
N LYS A 304 -16.36 -2.49 -12.49
CA LYS A 304 -15.61 -1.41 -13.15
C LYS A 304 -15.05 -0.41 -12.12
N LEU A 305 -14.44 -0.95 -11.06
CA LEU A 305 -14.11 -0.15 -9.89
C LEU A 305 -13.08 0.95 -10.19
N VAL A 306 -12.18 0.73 -11.13
CA VAL A 306 -11.23 1.76 -11.59
C VAL A 306 -11.95 2.91 -12.27
N ASP A 307 -12.96 2.62 -13.11
CA ASP A 307 -13.77 3.66 -13.77
C ASP A 307 -14.53 4.46 -12.71
N HIS A 308 -15.14 3.79 -11.74
CA HIS A 308 -15.81 4.42 -10.61
C HIS A 308 -14.87 5.36 -9.82
N VAL A 309 -13.65 4.93 -9.52
CA VAL A 309 -12.64 5.79 -8.86
C VAL A 309 -12.37 7.03 -9.69
N ASN A 310 -12.24 6.91 -11.01
CA ASN A 310 -12.00 8.05 -11.91
C ASN A 310 -13.21 9.00 -12.01
N GLU A 311 -14.42 8.49 -11.79
CA GLU A 311 -15.64 9.32 -11.77
C GLU A 311 -15.82 10.06 -10.45
N ILE A 312 -15.53 9.40 -9.29
CA ILE A 312 -15.77 10.00 -7.97
C ILE A 312 -14.60 10.87 -7.49
N ALA A 313 -13.36 10.55 -7.87
CA ALA A 313 -12.19 11.26 -7.40
C ALA A 313 -12.20 12.76 -7.68
N PRO A 314 -12.61 13.24 -8.88
CA PRO A 314 -12.73 14.70 -9.12
C PRO A 314 -13.69 15.39 -8.16
N TYR A 315 -14.80 14.74 -7.78
CA TYR A 315 -15.75 15.31 -6.82
C TYR A 315 -15.12 15.39 -5.43
N PHE A 316 -14.47 14.33 -4.98
CA PHE A 316 -13.75 14.32 -3.70
C PHE A 316 -12.62 15.37 -3.68
N ILE A 317 -11.86 15.47 -4.76
CA ILE A 317 -10.77 16.45 -4.92
C ILE A 317 -11.31 17.87 -4.80
N ALA A 318 -12.43 18.19 -5.45
CA ALA A 318 -13.05 19.52 -5.37
C ALA A 318 -13.43 19.89 -3.92
N VAL A 319 -13.96 18.92 -3.14
CA VAL A 319 -14.26 19.15 -1.72
C VAL A 319 -12.97 19.45 -0.92
N LEU A 320 -11.87 18.76 -1.22
CA LEU A 320 -10.60 19.02 -0.54
C LEU A 320 -9.99 20.37 -0.95
N ASP A 321 -10.11 20.78 -2.21
CA ASP A 321 -9.64 22.07 -2.69
C ASP A 321 -10.45 23.24 -2.06
N GLU A 322 -11.78 23.08 -1.86
CA GLU A 322 -12.57 24.03 -1.07
C GLU A 322 -12.07 24.17 0.39
N LEU A 323 -11.58 23.09 1.01
CA LEU A 323 -11.02 23.15 2.35
C LEU A 323 -9.68 23.90 2.38
N VAL A 324 -8.85 23.74 1.35
CA VAL A 324 -7.60 24.52 1.19
C VAL A 324 -7.91 26.02 1.07
N GLU A 325 -8.95 26.39 0.32
CA GLU A 325 -9.33 27.79 0.16
C GLU A 325 -9.98 28.39 1.43
N LYS A 326 -10.66 27.57 2.22
CA LYS A 326 -11.46 28.02 3.38
C LYS A 326 -10.66 28.20 4.66
N TYR A 327 -9.58 27.40 4.85
CA TYR A 327 -8.87 27.32 6.12
C TYR A 327 -7.39 27.66 5.96
N ASP A 328 -6.93 28.75 6.56
CA ASP A 328 -5.54 29.24 6.47
C ASP A 328 -4.50 28.25 6.99
N PHE A 329 -4.92 27.29 7.84
CA PHE A 329 -4.02 26.25 8.35
C PHE A 329 -3.91 25.04 7.42
N VAL A 330 -4.65 25.00 6.32
CA VAL A 330 -4.52 23.96 5.27
C VAL A 330 -3.69 24.55 4.12
N GLU A 331 -2.42 24.18 4.07
CA GLU A 331 -1.46 24.79 3.14
C GLU A 331 -1.65 24.34 1.70
N SER A 332 -1.94 23.05 1.48
CA SER A 332 -2.08 22.48 0.15
C SER A 332 -2.71 21.09 0.18
N ARG A 333 -3.14 20.62 -0.99
CA ARG A 333 -3.55 19.23 -1.24
C ARG A 333 -2.51 18.50 -2.08
N ARG A 334 -2.35 17.19 -1.85
CA ARG A 334 -1.53 16.25 -2.65
C ARG A 334 -2.29 14.97 -2.89
N GLY A 335 -1.95 14.25 -3.97
CA GLY A 335 -2.44 12.90 -4.20
C GLY A 335 -2.90 12.62 -5.61
N LEU A 336 -3.30 11.36 -5.84
CA LEU A 336 -3.89 10.83 -7.07
C LEU A 336 -5.11 9.98 -6.73
N GLY A 337 -6.15 10.07 -7.55
CA GLY A 337 -7.37 9.29 -7.38
C GLY A 337 -7.97 9.46 -5.98
N LEU A 338 -8.19 8.36 -5.28
CA LEU A 338 -8.69 8.34 -3.90
C LEU A 338 -7.56 8.17 -2.85
N MET A 339 -6.33 8.44 -3.20
CA MET A 339 -5.20 8.58 -2.28
C MET A 339 -4.87 10.05 -2.13
N GLN A 340 -5.44 10.70 -1.11
CA GLN A 340 -5.38 12.16 -0.94
C GLN A 340 -4.81 12.56 0.42
N GLY A 341 -4.14 13.71 0.44
CA GLY A 341 -3.58 14.29 1.65
C GLY A 341 -3.73 15.81 1.67
N LEU A 342 -4.07 16.36 2.84
CA LEU A 342 -4.03 17.80 3.12
C LEU A 342 -2.83 18.11 4.00
N VAL A 343 -1.98 19.00 3.54
CA VAL A 343 -0.82 19.50 4.31
C VAL A 343 -1.31 20.55 5.29
N LEU A 344 -1.01 20.37 6.57
CA LEU A 344 -1.48 21.27 7.62
C LEU A 344 -0.31 22.01 8.26
N ASN A 345 -0.52 23.25 8.70
CA ASN A 345 0.44 23.99 9.55
C ASN A 345 0.09 23.93 11.05
N ILE A 346 -0.90 23.09 11.42
CA ILE A 346 -1.25 22.72 12.80
C ILE A 346 -0.95 21.24 13.02
N PRO A 347 -0.81 20.76 14.28
CA PRO A 347 -0.49 19.36 14.56
C PRO A 347 -1.54 18.40 14.01
N VAL A 348 -1.21 17.61 12.99
CA VAL A 348 -2.14 16.67 12.35
C VAL A 348 -2.68 15.62 13.33
N GLY A 349 -1.91 15.23 14.34
CA GLY A 349 -2.34 14.28 15.37
C GLY A 349 -3.57 14.74 16.15
N ASP A 350 -3.65 16.04 16.46
CA ASP A 350 -4.80 16.64 17.15
C ASP A 350 -6.03 16.63 16.23
N VAL A 351 -5.85 16.94 14.95
CA VAL A 351 -6.91 16.89 13.94
C VAL A 351 -7.47 15.48 13.78
N VAL A 352 -6.62 14.46 13.67
CA VAL A 352 -7.03 13.05 13.59
C VAL A 352 -7.78 12.61 14.84
N LYS A 353 -7.31 13.03 16.02
CA LYS A 353 -7.96 12.71 17.29
C LYS A 353 -9.34 13.37 17.40
N CYS A 354 -9.48 14.65 17.06
CA CYS A 354 -10.74 15.38 17.03
C CYS A 354 -11.72 14.74 16.02
N ALA A 355 -11.26 14.44 14.80
CA ALA A 355 -12.05 13.78 13.77
C ALA A 355 -12.65 12.45 14.28
N LEU A 356 -11.83 11.60 14.92
CA LEU A 356 -12.28 10.31 15.41
C LEU A 356 -13.20 10.43 16.62
N LEU A 357 -12.81 11.18 17.65
CA LEU A 357 -13.45 11.13 18.98
C LEU A 357 -14.65 12.07 19.11
N GLU A 358 -14.70 13.16 18.34
CA GLU A 358 -15.74 14.18 18.45
C GLU A 358 -16.68 14.19 17.24
N HIS A 359 -16.19 13.73 16.07
CA HIS A 359 -16.96 13.77 14.83
C HIS A 359 -17.17 12.40 14.16
N ASN A 360 -16.73 11.30 14.78
CA ASN A 360 -16.87 9.93 14.27
C ASN A 360 -16.41 9.81 12.81
N LEU A 361 -15.25 10.38 12.49
CA LEU A 361 -14.60 10.33 11.19
C LEU A 361 -13.22 9.67 11.33
N VAL A 362 -13.01 8.56 10.63
CA VAL A 362 -11.73 7.86 10.63
C VAL A 362 -10.87 8.37 9.49
N VAL A 363 -9.80 9.08 9.83
CA VAL A 363 -8.75 9.56 8.93
C VAL A 363 -7.39 9.26 9.53
N LEU A 364 -6.32 9.44 8.77
CA LEU A 364 -4.96 9.06 9.17
C LEU A 364 -4.00 10.26 9.08
N SER A 365 -2.88 10.17 9.77
CA SER A 365 -1.74 11.03 9.51
C SER A 365 -0.75 10.35 8.55
N ALA A 366 0.04 11.17 7.85
CA ALA A 366 1.23 10.75 7.11
C ALA A 366 2.39 11.71 7.41
N GLY A 367 3.60 11.37 7.00
CA GLY A 367 4.78 12.20 7.19
C GLY A 367 4.63 13.62 6.65
N GLY A 368 5.37 14.57 7.23
CA GLY A 368 5.29 15.97 6.83
C GLY A 368 4.00 16.68 7.25
N ASN A 369 3.38 16.24 8.34
CA ASN A 369 2.17 16.84 8.91
C ASN A 369 0.96 16.81 7.96
N VAL A 370 0.73 15.68 7.31
CA VAL A 370 -0.31 15.48 6.30
C VAL A 370 -1.49 14.71 6.89
N LEU A 371 -2.70 15.26 6.77
CA LEU A 371 -3.95 14.55 7.00
C LEU A 371 -4.25 13.68 5.77
N ARG A 372 -4.17 12.36 5.94
CA ARG A 372 -4.29 11.39 4.85
C ARG A 372 -5.69 10.78 4.81
N MET A 373 -6.28 10.73 3.62
CA MET A 373 -7.54 10.07 3.33
C MET A 373 -7.31 8.93 2.32
N LEU A 374 -7.79 7.74 2.72
CA LEU A 374 -7.76 6.49 1.93
C LEU A 374 -9.13 5.81 2.03
N PRO A 375 -10.22 6.42 1.56
CA PRO A 375 -11.55 5.82 1.69
C PRO A 375 -11.65 4.48 0.96
N PRO A 376 -12.63 3.61 1.27
CA PRO A 376 -12.99 2.51 0.39
C PRO A 376 -13.21 3.00 -1.05
N LEU A 377 -12.88 2.19 -2.05
CA LEU A 377 -12.98 2.62 -3.45
C LEU A 377 -14.42 2.70 -3.95
N VAL A 378 -15.34 2.18 -3.17
CA VAL A 378 -16.79 2.14 -3.46
C VAL A 378 -17.55 3.35 -2.91
N ILE A 379 -16.86 4.38 -2.38
CA ILE A 379 -17.52 5.59 -1.87
C ILE A 379 -18.41 6.22 -2.93
N THR A 380 -19.53 6.79 -2.47
CA THR A 380 -20.50 7.53 -3.29
C THR A 380 -20.33 9.05 -3.11
N LYS A 381 -21.11 9.84 -3.85
CA LYS A 381 -21.16 11.30 -3.62
C LYS A 381 -21.73 11.64 -2.25
N GLU A 382 -22.70 10.88 -1.81
CA GLU A 382 -23.33 11.01 -0.48
C GLU A 382 -22.29 10.79 0.63
N ASP A 383 -21.41 9.79 0.49
CA ASP A 383 -20.32 9.55 1.45
C ASP A 383 -19.30 10.69 1.44
N VAL A 384 -19.02 11.27 0.27
CA VAL A 384 -18.15 12.46 0.16
C VAL A 384 -18.81 13.69 0.79
N ASP A 385 -20.13 13.86 0.65
CA ASP A 385 -20.86 14.96 1.29
C ASP A 385 -20.90 14.79 2.82
N GLU A 386 -21.07 13.56 3.33
CA GLU A 386 -20.94 13.28 4.76
C GLU A 386 -19.50 13.58 5.25
N PHE A 387 -18.47 13.16 4.50
CA PHE A 387 -17.09 13.50 4.81
C PHE A 387 -16.91 15.03 4.88
N LYS A 388 -17.40 15.77 3.87
CA LYS A 388 -17.31 17.24 3.83
C LYS A 388 -17.92 17.86 5.07
N MET A 389 -19.11 17.42 5.48
CA MET A 389 -19.78 17.91 6.67
C MET A 389 -18.94 17.66 7.93
N LYS A 390 -18.47 16.41 8.13
CA LYS A 390 -17.70 16.02 9.30
C LYS A 390 -16.34 16.73 9.37
N ILE A 391 -15.57 16.74 8.28
CA ILE A 391 -14.24 17.38 8.27
C ILE A 391 -14.33 18.90 8.41
N THR A 392 -15.40 19.52 7.90
CA THR A 392 -15.67 20.95 8.10
C THR A 392 -15.90 21.23 9.58
N ALA A 393 -16.69 20.43 10.28
CA ALA A 393 -16.91 20.57 11.73
C ALA A 393 -15.60 20.36 12.52
N VAL A 394 -14.79 19.38 12.14
CA VAL A 394 -13.44 19.19 12.70
C VAL A 394 -12.61 20.46 12.53
N PHE A 395 -12.49 20.98 11.32
CA PHE A 395 -11.64 22.14 11.02
C PHE A 395 -12.15 23.44 11.66
N ASP A 396 -13.47 23.60 11.82
CA ASP A 396 -14.06 24.75 12.53
C ASP A 396 -13.68 24.76 14.02
N SER A 397 -13.30 23.61 14.61
CA SER A 397 -12.80 23.54 16.00
C SER A 397 -11.34 24.05 16.16
N PHE A 398 -10.63 24.27 15.05
CA PHE A 398 -9.23 24.74 15.02
C PHE A 398 -9.07 26.17 14.48
N LYS A 399 -10.17 26.91 14.25
CA LYS A 399 -10.15 28.32 13.83
C LYS A 399 -9.70 29.28 14.90
#